data_45ffccb5737fcd1ce4e580857910b577
#
_entry.id   45ffccb5737fcd1ce4e580857910b577
#
_cell.length_a   1.000
_cell.length_b   1.000
_cell.length_c   1.000
_cell.angle_alpha   90.00
_cell.angle_beta   90.00
_cell.angle_gamma   90.00
#
_symmetry.space_group_name_H-M   'P 1'
#
loop_
_entity.id
_entity.type
_entity.pdbx_description
1 polymer ?
#
loop_
_entity_poly.entity_id
_entity_poly.type
_entity_poly.pdbx_seq_one_letter_code
_entity_poly.pdbx_strand_id
1 'polypeptide(L)'
;ITNDSVVTADGELAFYFVHPSNLNVLPEQGVRAKVQELLGVLKGMAELELLALDSKESFQDNRQFYRQRLEAEDMPAIRGVLVQDRQHLDSVQTTMASSREFCFVLRRRKTDGAMNYASLEQQFRDCGFVVQRAEGQRLLELLAIYFEQDATHEVFSFVDGAQWLTAETEV
;
A
#
# COMPACT_ATOMS: atom_id res chain seq x y z
N ILE A 1 -6.81 -1.33 -15.65
CA ILE A 1 -6.81 -1.62 -14.21
C ILE A 1 -8.12 -2.29 -13.89
N THR A 2 -8.07 -3.45 -13.22
CA THR A 2 -9.25 -4.13 -12.68
C THR A 2 -9.43 -3.79 -11.20
N ASN A 3 -10.43 -4.36 -10.54
CA ASN A 3 -10.59 -4.18 -9.09
C ASN A 3 -9.42 -4.80 -8.29
N ASP A 4 -8.76 -5.84 -8.80
CA ASP A 4 -7.82 -6.70 -8.07
C ASP A 4 -6.40 -6.67 -8.64
N SER A 5 -6.20 -6.08 -9.82
CA SER A 5 -4.94 -6.21 -10.56
C SER A 5 -4.75 -5.15 -11.63
N VAL A 6 -3.53 -5.07 -12.12
CA VAL A 6 -3.17 -4.30 -13.31
C VAL A 6 -2.94 -5.25 -14.47
N VAL A 7 -3.76 -5.15 -15.50
CA VAL A 7 -3.61 -5.93 -16.75
C VAL A 7 -2.65 -5.20 -17.68
N THR A 8 -1.65 -5.91 -18.17
CA THR A 8 -0.63 -5.41 -19.11
C THR A 8 -0.67 -6.20 -20.41
N ALA A 9 0.11 -5.75 -21.40
CA ALA A 9 0.28 -6.48 -22.66
C ALA A 9 0.79 -7.91 -22.44
N ASP A 10 1.67 -8.12 -21.44
CA ASP A 10 2.34 -9.39 -21.18
C ASP A 10 1.62 -10.28 -20.15
N GLY A 11 0.67 -9.74 -19.40
CA GLY A 11 -0.02 -10.50 -18.36
C GLY A 11 -0.72 -9.62 -17.35
N GLU A 12 -0.71 -10.05 -16.12
CA GLU A 12 -1.44 -9.43 -15.00
C GLU A 12 -0.51 -9.28 -13.79
N LEU A 13 -0.61 -8.16 -13.09
CA LEU A 13 0.13 -7.84 -11.88
C LEU A 13 -0.82 -7.76 -10.71
N ALA A 14 -0.60 -8.55 -9.67
CA ALA A 14 -1.30 -8.46 -8.40
C ALA A 14 -0.37 -7.95 -7.32
N PHE A 15 -0.89 -7.09 -6.46
CA PHE A 15 -0.14 -6.38 -5.43
C PHE A 15 -0.65 -6.79 -4.04
N TYR A 16 0.29 -7.11 -3.14
CA TYR A 16 -0.02 -7.53 -1.78
C TYR A 16 0.79 -6.69 -0.80
N PHE A 17 0.15 -5.82 -0.05
CA PHE A 17 0.78 -5.10 1.05
C PHE A 17 1.24 -6.07 2.11
N VAL A 18 2.47 -5.89 2.57
CA VAL A 18 3.10 -6.74 3.59
C VAL A 18 3.09 -5.98 4.91
N HIS A 19 2.57 -6.60 5.96
CA HIS A 19 2.70 -6.05 7.31
C HIS A 19 4.12 -6.30 7.84
N PRO A 20 4.95 -5.25 7.99
CA PRO A 20 6.33 -5.41 8.40
C PRO A 20 6.42 -5.86 9.86
N SER A 21 7.37 -6.73 10.16
CA SER A 21 7.74 -7.08 11.52
C SER A 21 8.96 -6.26 11.95
N ASN A 22 8.95 -5.75 13.18
CA ASN A 22 10.12 -5.04 13.71
C ASN A 22 11.21 -6.04 14.08
N LEU A 23 12.21 -6.16 13.22
CA LEU A 23 13.32 -7.09 13.42
C LEU A 23 14.23 -6.71 14.59
N ASN A 24 14.27 -5.43 14.98
CA ASN A 24 15.16 -4.94 16.05
C ASN A 24 14.77 -5.45 17.44
N VAL A 25 13.53 -5.89 17.63
CA VAL A 25 13.03 -6.43 18.90
C VAL A 25 13.07 -7.96 18.95
N LEU A 26 13.45 -8.60 17.84
CA LEU A 26 13.51 -10.05 17.75
C LEU A 26 14.89 -10.58 18.19
N PRO A 27 14.94 -11.72 18.91
CA PRO A 27 16.20 -12.43 19.14
C PRO A 27 16.73 -12.97 17.81
N GLU A 28 18.03 -13.29 17.76
CA GLU A 28 18.69 -13.78 16.54
C GLU A 28 17.97 -14.94 15.87
N GLN A 29 17.44 -15.88 16.66
CA GLN A 29 16.65 -17.00 16.12
C GLN A 29 15.37 -16.53 15.41
N GLY A 30 14.71 -15.49 15.95
CA GLY A 30 13.54 -14.89 15.34
C GLY A 30 13.86 -14.21 13.99
N VAL A 31 14.99 -13.51 13.92
CA VAL A 31 15.47 -12.91 12.66
C VAL A 31 15.78 -13.99 11.63
N ARG A 32 16.47 -15.07 12.04
CA ARG A 32 16.74 -16.22 11.16
C ARG A 32 15.46 -16.87 10.64
N ALA A 33 14.44 -17.01 11.51
CA ALA A 33 13.14 -17.54 11.09
C ALA A 33 12.50 -16.65 10.02
N LYS A 34 12.51 -15.32 10.17
CA LYS A 34 12.00 -14.38 9.16
C LYS A 34 12.74 -14.47 7.82
N VAL A 35 14.04 -14.68 7.85
CA VAL A 35 14.84 -14.92 6.64
C VAL A 35 14.41 -16.22 5.94
N GLN A 36 14.15 -17.30 6.71
CA GLN A 36 13.68 -18.57 6.14
C GLN A 36 12.24 -18.46 5.58
N GLU A 37 11.37 -17.70 6.23
CA GLU A 37 10.03 -17.38 5.72
C GLU A 37 10.13 -16.69 4.36
N LEU A 38 10.95 -15.65 4.23
CA LEU A 38 11.16 -14.95 2.96
C LEU A 38 11.75 -15.89 1.88
N LEU A 39 12.70 -16.71 2.26
CA LEU A 39 13.27 -17.71 1.35
C LEU A 39 12.21 -18.71 0.87
N GLY A 40 11.27 -19.09 1.74
CA GLY A 40 10.11 -19.92 1.39
C GLY A 40 9.23 -19.28 0.31
N VAL A 41 8.90 -18.02 0.47
CA VAL A 41 8.14 -17.25 -0.53
C VAL A 41 8.88 -17.20 -1.86
N LEU A 42 10.16 -16.81 -1.84
CA LEU A 42 10.99 -16.68 -3.05
C LEU A 42 11.19 -18.01 -3.81
N LYS A 43 11.20 -19.14 -3.10
CA LYS A 43 11.28 -20.47 -3.71
C LYS A 43 9.95 -20.95 -4.28
N GLY A 44 8.84 -20.51 -3.69
CA GLY A 44 7.50 -20.95 -4.08
C GLY A 44 6.87 -20.14 -5.20
N MET A 45 7.40 -18.94 -5.51
CA MET A 45 6.82 -18.01 -6.47
C MET A 45 7.86 -17.59 -7.51
N ALA A 46 7.64 -17.99 -8.76
CA ALA A 46 8.65 -17.85 -9.82
C ALA A 46 8.89 -16.39 -10.26
N GLU A 47 7.86 -15.55 -10.21
CA GLU A 47 7.93 -14.13 -10.64
C GLU A 47 7.39 -13.23 -9.54
N LEU A 48 8.18 -13.08 -8.46
CA LEU A 48 7.89 -12.20 -7.33
C LEU A 48 8.83 -11.01 -7.34
N GLU A 49 8.27 -9.82 -7.28
CA GLU A 49 8.99 -8.58 -7.10
C GLU A 49 8.70 -8.01 -5.70
N LEU A 50 9.68 -7.32 -5.12
CA LEU A 50 9.54 -6.57 -3.87
C LEU A 50 9.51 -5.08 -4.20
N LEU A 51 8.47 -4.41 -3.79
CA LEU A 51 8.28 -2.98 -3.97
C LEU A 51 8.28 -2.29 -2.60
N ALA A 52 9.09 -1.26 -2.44
CA ALA A 52 9.05 -0.36 -1.31
C ALA A 52 8.56 1.01 -1.80
N LEU A 53 7.48 1.48 -1.24
CA LEU A 53 6.86 2.75 -1.58
C LEU A 53 7.05 3.73 -0.43
N ASP A 54 7.61 4.88 -0.72
CA ASP A 54 7.65 5.99 0.19
C ASP A 54 6.56 7.00 -0.21
N SER A 55 5.60 7.21 0.66
CA SER A 55 4.58 8.25 0.48
C SER A 55 4.74 9.34 1.53
N LYS A 56 4.35 10.56 1.19
CA LYS A 56 4.18 11.59 2.22
C LYS A 56 2.99 11.21 3.08
N GLU A 57 3.22 11.08 4.39
CA GLU A 57 2.15 10.80 5.32
C GLU A 57 1.18 11.99 5.37
N SER A 58 -0.09 11.74 5.07
CA SER A 58 -1.12 12.77 5.17
C SER A 58 -1.85 12.63 6.51
N PHE A 59 -1.85 13.71 7.26
CA PHE A 59 -2.62 13.81 8.50
C PHE A 59 -3.99 14.46 8.30
N GLN A 60 -4.55 14.42 7.09
CA GLN A 60 -5.83 15.08 6.79
C GLN A 60 -6.98 14.55 7.63
N ASP A 61 -7.07 13.22 7.82
CA ASP A 61 -8.10 12.61 8.66
C ASP A 61 -7.94 13.04 10.13
N ASN A 62 -6.70 13.08 10.60
CA ASN A 62 -6.39 13.57 11.94
C ASN A 62 -6.75 15.06 12.08
N ARG A 63 -6.45 15.88 11.08
CA ARG A 63 -6.84 17.31 11.06
C ARG A 63 -8.35 17.50 11.07
N GLN A 64 -9.07 16.69 10.29
CA GLN A 64 -10.53 16.72 10.25
C GLN A 64 -11.11 16.29 11.61
N PHE A 65 -10.57 15.24 12.22
CA PHE A 65 -10.95 14.81 13.57
C PHE A 65 -10.75 15.94 14.60
N TYR A 66 -9.56 16.56 14.64
CA TYR A 66 -9.30 17.64 15.56
C TYR A 66 -10.19 18.88 15.32
N ARG A 67 -10.53 19.17 14.06
CA ARG A 67 -11.46 20.26 13.73
C ARG A 67 -12.85 19.96 14.28
N GLN A 68 -13.40 18.80 13.99
CA GLN A 68 -14.71 18.38 14.49
C GLN A 68 -14.75 18.35 16.02
N ARG A 69 -13.68 17.86 16.63
CA ARG A 69 -13.58 17.80 18.09
C ARG A 69 -13.52 19.20 18.73
N LEU A 70 -12.78 20.12 18.12
CA LEU A 70 -12.70 21.52 18.58
C LEU A 70 -14.04 22.25 18.45
N GLU A 71 -14.83 21.97 17.42
CA GLU A 71 -16.16 22.55 17.24
C GLU A 71 -17.15 22.04 18.30
N ALA A 72 -17.02 20.78 18.70
CA ALA A 72 -17.91 20.11 19.65
C ALA A 72 -17.50 20.29 21.13
N GLU A 73 -16.30 20.84 21.41
CA GLU A 73 -15.77 20.92 22.78
C GLU A 73 -16.03 22.30 23.41
N ASP A 74 -16.72 22.31 24.55
CA ASP A 74 -17.08 23.53 25.27
C ASP A 74 -16.10 23.90 26.40
N MET A 75 -15.29 22.92 26.87
CA MET A 75 -14.35 23.14 27.98
C MET A 75 -13.06 23.85 27.51
N PRO A 76 -12.75 25.07 28.02
CA PRO A 76 -11.57 25.84 27.54
C PRO A 76 -10.24 25.10 27.73
N ALA A 77 -10.09 24.34 28.82
CA ALA A 77 -8.87 23.59 29.09
C ALA A 77 -8.63 22.48 28.04
N ILE A 78 -9.68 21.74 27.68
CA ILE A 78 -9.60 20.68 26.66
C ILE A 78 -9.39 21.30 25.27
N ARG A 79 -10.06 22.40 24.95
CA ARG A 79 -9.82 23.15 23.71
C ARG A 79 -8.36 23.56 23.55
N GLY A 80 -7.73 24.00 24.67
CA GLY A 80 -6.32 24.36 24.67
C GLY A 80 -5.41 23.20 24.26
N VAL A 81 -5.65 22.01 24.82
CA VAL A 81 -4.90 20.78 24.45
C VAL A 81 -5.13 20.40 22.98
N LEU A 82 -6.37 20.39 22.54
CA LEU A 82 -6.69 20.06 21.13
C LEU A 82 -6.04 21.03 20.13
N VAL A 83 -5.92 22.31 20.49
CA VAL A 83 -5.20 23.30 19.64
C VAL A 83 -3.71 22.99 19.58
N GLN A 84 -3.10 22.63 20.72
CA GLN A 84 -1.69 22.26 20.76
C GLN A 84 -1.41 20.99 19.94
N ASP A 85 -2.24 19.97 20.09
CA ASP A 85 -2.11 18.72 19.34
C ASP A 85 -2.22 18.98 17.83
N ARG A 86 -3.20 19.80 17.41
CA ARG A 86 -3.33 20.17 16.00
C ARG A 86 -2.08 20.92 15.48
N GLN A 87 -1.56 21.88 16.26
CA GLN A 87 -0.33 22.60 15.88
C GLN A 87 0.87 21.66 15.79
N HIS A 88 0.95 20.67 16.69
CA HIS A 88 1.99 19.65 16.63
C HIS A 88 1.89 18.81 15.34
N LEU A 89 0.69 18.34 14.98
CA LEU A 89 0.46 17.64 13.70
C LEU A 89 0.89 18.48 12.49
N ASP A 90 0.54 19.77 12.47
CA ASP A 90 0.93 20.68 11.40
C ASP A 90 2.46 20.83 11.32
N SER A 91 3.16 20.83 12.46
CA SER A 91 4.62 20.92 12.51
C SER A 91 5.31 19.64 12.05
N VAL A 92 4.75 18.48 12.40
CA VAL A 92 5.30 17.16 12.00
C VAL A 92 5.16 16.94 10.49
N GLN A 93 4.04 17.33 9.90
CA GLN A 93 3.82 17.20 8.46
C GLN A 93 4.81 18.04 7.63
N THR A 94 5.20 19.21 8.13
CA THR A 94 6.19 20.06 7.44
C THR A 94 7.62 19.51 7.53
N THR A 95 7.89 18.56 8.45
CA THR A 95 9.24 18.05 8.75
C THR A 95 9.52 16.68 8.10
N MET A 96 8.82 16.31 7.03
CA MET A 96 9.03 15.08 6.25
C MET A 96 8.61 13.79 6.97
N ALA A 97 7.38 13.69 7.42
CA ALA A 97 6.80 12.39 7.75
C ALA A 97 6.60 11.61 6.44
N SER A 98 7.47 10.65 6.18
CA SER A 98 7.28 9.68 5.11
C SER A 98 6.82 8.36 5.70
N SER A 99 5.77 7.80 5.13
CA SER A 99 5.33 6.44 5.41
C SER A 99 5.94 5.50 4.38
N ARG A 100 6.57 4.42 4.84
CA ARG A 100 7.10 3.38 3.96
C ARG A 100 6.23 2.15 4.02
N GLU A 101 5.70 1.76 2.88
CA GLU A 101 4.93 0.55 2.71
C GLU A 101 5.72 -0.46 1.86
N PHE A 102 5.58 -1.74 2.19
CA PHE A 102 6.19 -2.82 1.43
C PHE A 102 5.12 -3.62 0.74
N CYS A 103 5.37 -3.99 -0.50
CA CYS A 103 4.43 -4.74 -1.32
C CYS A 103 5.14 -5.88 -2.05
N PHE A 104 4.55 -7.07 -2.04
CA PHE A 104 4.86 -8.12 -2.99
C PHE A 104 4.08 -7.88 -4.25
N VAL A 105 4.75 -7.95 -5.40
CA VAL A 105 4.13 -7.86 -6.72
C VAL A 105 4.32 -9.21 -7.40
N LEU A 106 3.21 -9.84 -7.73
CA LEU A 106 3.20 -11.10 -8.47
C LEU A 106 2.82 -10.83 -9.91
N ARG A 107 3.69 -11.27 -10.80
CA ARG A 107 3.45 -11.24 -12.24
C ARG A 107 2.94 -12.59 -12.71
N ARG A 108 1.83 -12.58 -13.41
CA ARG A 108 1.28 -13.74 -14.10
C ARG A 108 1.26 -13.48 -15.59
N ARG A 109 1.85 -14.40 -16.37
CA ARG A 109 1.83 -14.33 -17.83
C ARG A 109 0.49 -14.78 -18.37
N LYS A 110 0.13 -14.32 -19.56
CA LYS A 110 -1.11 -14.74 -20.25
C LYS A 110 -1.21 -16.26 -20.43
N THR A 111 -0.06 -16.94 -20.51
CA THR A 111 0.03 -18.40 -20.69
C THR A 111 -0.29 -19.20 -19.44
N ASP A 112 -0.29 -18.59 -18.26
CA ASP A 112 -0.29 -19.31 -16.97
C ASP A 112 -1.70 -19.59 -16.41
N GLY A 113 -2.76 -19.32 -17.17
CA GLY A 113 -4.14 -19.47 -16.74
C GLY A 113 -4.66 -18.34 -15.84
N ALA A 114 -5.79 -18.48 -15.16
CA ALA A 114 -6.35 -17.45 -14.29
C ALA A 114 -5.60 -17.37 -12.95
N MET A 115 -5.43 -16.15 -12.43
CA MET A 115 -4.79 -15.93 -11.12
C MET A 115 -5.73 -16.44 -10.00
N ASN A 116 -5.21 -17.32 -9.16
CA ASN A 116 -5.92 -17.77 -7.97
C ASN A 116 -5.43 -17.01 -6.74
N TYR A 117 -6.05 -15.87 -6.48
CA TYR A 117 -5.69 -14.98 -5.39
C TYR A 117 -5.74 -15.65 -4.01
N ALA A 118 -6.77 -16.46 -3.75
CA ALA A 118 -6.91 -17.14 -2.47
C ALA A 118 -5.77 -18.15 -2.21
N SER A 119 -5.32 -18.85 -3.24
CA SER A 119 -4.18 -19.77 -3.16
C SER A 119 -2.88 -19.02 -2.87
N LEU A 120 -2.67 -17.86 -3.53
CA LEU A 120 -1.50 -17.03 -3.31
C LEU A 120 -1.46 -16.45 -1.89
N GLU A 121 -2.58 -15.94 -1.41
CA GLU A 121 -2.69 -15.44 -0.04
C GLU A 121 -2.44 -16.54 0.99
N GLN A 122 -2.89 -17.77 0.70
CA GLN A 122 -2.61 -18.92 1.56
C GLN A 122 -1.11 -19.26 1.56
N GLN A 123 -0.44 -19.24 0.40
CA GLN A 123 1.01 -19.47 0.31
C GLN A 123 1.80 -18.44 1.12
N PHE A 124 1.43 -17.16 1.06
CA PHE A 124 2.06 -16.13 1.90
C PHE A 124 1.87 -16.42 3.39
N ARG A 125 0.65 -16.78 3.80
CA ARG A 125 0.36 -17.15 5.21
C ARG A 125 1.15 -18.38 5.66
N ASP A 126 1.25 -19.40 4.82
CA ASP A 126 2.01 -20.62 5.11
C ASP A 126 3.52 -20.34 5.28
N CYS A 127 4.02 -19.32 4.59
CA CYS A 127 5.37 -18.80 4.75
C CYS A 127 5.52 -17.77 5.90
N GLY A 128 4.48 -17.53 6.72
CA GLY A 128 4.55 -16.64 7.88
C GLY A 128 4.36 -15.15 7.59
N PHE A 129 3.92 -14.78 6.38
CA PHE A 129 3.63 -13.40 6.03
C PHE A 129 2.14 -13.06 6.19
N VAL A 130 1.87 -11.95 6.84
CA VAL A 130 0.55 -11.33 6.85
C VAL A 130 0.51 -10.34 5.69
N VAL A 131 -0.32 -10.64 4.71
CA VAL A 131 -0.47 -9.81 3.51
C VAL A 131 -1.91 -9.37 3.35
N GLN A 132 -2.09 -8.20 2.74
CA GLN A 132 -3.37 -7.66 2.32
C GLN A 132 -3.31 -7.33 0.83
N ARG A 133 -4.19 -7.93 0.02
CA ARG A 133 -4.28 -7.61 -1.40
C ARG A 133 -4.69 -6.16 -1.61
N ALA A 134 -4.04 -5.49 -2.56
CA ALA A 134 -4.45 -4.18 -3.00
C ALA A 134 -5.67 -4.32 -3.92
N GLU A 135 -6.81 -3.81 -3.48
CA GLU A 135 -8.09 -3.88 -4.20
C GLU A 135 -8.70 -2.50 -4.33
N GLY A 136 -9.44 -2.28 -5.41
CA GLY A 136 -10.23 -1.09 -5.63
C GLY A 136 -9.43 0.20 -5.46
N GLN A 137 -9.89 1.07 -4.57
CA GLN A 137 -9.26 2.36 -4.30
C GLN A 137 -7.82 2.22 -3.79
N ARG A 138 -7.54 1.18 -2.99
CA ARG A 138 -6.20 0.95 -2.45
C ARG A 138 -5.16 0.60 -3.53
N LEU A 139 -5.60 -0.09 -4.60
CA LEU A 139 -4.75 -0.34 -5.77
C LEU A 139 -4.46 0.95 -6.54
N LEU A 140 -5.45 1.82 -6.69
CA LEU A 140 -5.28 3.12 -7.36
C LEU A 140 -4.35 4.04 -6.57
N GLU A 141 -4.48 4.10 -5.24
CA GLU A 141 -3.57 4.83 -4.35
C GLU A 141 -2.14 4.35 -4.47
N LEU A 142 -1.92 3.01 -4.46
CA LEU A 142 -0.61 2.42 -4.64
C LEU A 142 0.03 2.88 -5.95
N LEU A 143 -0.72 2.83 -7.05
CA LEU A 143 -0.23 3.25 -8.36
C LEU A 143 0.05 4.76 -8.42
N ALA A 144 -0.81 5.58 -7.81
CA ALA A 144 -0.60 7.01 -7.73
C ALA A 144 0.68 7.35 -6.96
N ILE A 145 0.91 6.71 -5.80
CA ILE A 145 2.14 6.86 -5.03
C ILE A 145 3.36 6.40 -5.85
N TYR A 146 3.24 5.28 -6.55
CA TYR A 146 4.32 4.76 -7.38
C TYR A 146 4.76 5.73 -8.48
N PHE A 147 3.81 6.41 -9.12
CA PHE A 147 4.10 7.33 -10.21
C PHE A 147 4.35 8.77 -9.76
N GLU A 148 3.66 9.27 -8.73
CA GLU A 148 3.66 10.69 -8.35
C GLU A 148 4.23 10.97 -6.95
N GLN A 149 4.42 9.98 -6.11
CA GLN A 149 4.97 10.02 -4.73
C GLN A 149 4.20 10.91 -3.72
N ASP A 150 3.44 11.89 -4.17
CA ASP A 150 2.74 12.87 -3.33
C ASP A 150 1.22 12.61 -3.20
N ALA A 151 0.69 11.64 -3.94
CA ALA A 151 -0.73 11.34 -3.98
C ALA A 151 -1.14 10.50 -2.76
N THR A 152 -1.48 11.19 -1.67
CA THR A 152 -2.02 10.56 -0.46
C THR A 152 -3.46 11.02 -0.25
N HIS A 153 -4.36 10.06 -0.02
CA HIS A 153 -5.79 10.29 0.30
C HIS A 153 -6.64 11.02 -0.76
N GLU A 154 -6.19 11.04 -2.01
CA GLU A 154 -7.06 11.44 -3.12
C GLU A 154 -7.94 10.28 -3.55
N VAL A 155 -9.20 10.57 -3.89
CA VAL A 155 -10.10 9.58 -4.48
C VAL A 155 -9.83 9.53 -5.97
N PHE A 156 -9.22 8.44 -6.42
CA PHE A 156 -8.92 8.24 -7.84
C PHE A 156 -10.10 7.58 -8.54
N SER A 157 -10.39 8.04 -9.75
CA SER A 157 -11.33 7.35 -10.63
C SER A 157 -10.64 6.20 -11.36
N PHE A 158 -11.36 5.10 -11.58
CA PHE A 158 -10.86 4.04 -12.44
C PHE A 158 -10.73 4.57 -13.88
N VAL A 159 -9.50 4.50 -14.40
CA VAL A 159 -9.22 4.84 -15.80
C VAL A 159 -8.98 3.55 -16.57
N ASP A 160 -9.84 3.28 -17.54
CA ASP A 160 -9.60 2.20 -18.49
C ASP A 160 -8.61 2.69 -19.56
N GLY A 161 -7.36 2.26 -19.45
CA GLY A 161 -6.30 2.58 -20.41
C GLY A 161 -6.53 1.98 -21.80
N ALA A 162 -7.46 1.04 -21.97
CA ALA A 162 -7.76 0.44 -23.27
C ALA A 162 -8.28 1.47 -24.29
N GLN A 163 -8.90 2.54 -23.84
CA GLN A 163 -9.35 3.66 -24.69
C GLN A 163 -8.19 4.36 -25.42
N TRP A 164 -6.99 4.29 -24.89
CA TRP A 164 -5.79 4.96 -25.43
C TRP A 164 -4.99 4.05 -26.37
N LEU A 165 -5.18 2.72 -26.28
CA LEU A 165 -4.47 1.75 -27.12
C LEU A 165 -5.09 1.60 -28.53
N THR A 166 -6.33 2.02 -28.73
CA THR A 166 -7.04 1.90 -30.01
C THR A 166 -6.75 3.03 -30.98
N ALA A 167 -6.07 4.09 -30.58
CA ALA A 167 -5.78 5.26 -31.42
C ALA A 167 -4.55 5.10 -32.34
N GLU A 168 -3.73 4.04 -32.17
CA GLU A 168 -2.48 3.85 -32.94
C GLU A 168 -2.53 2.76 -34.02
N THR A 169 -3.70 2.20 -34.33
CA THR A 169 -3.80 1.11 -35.32
C THR A 169 -4.49 1.52 -36.64
N GLU A 170 -4.61 2.80 -36.93
CA GLU A 170 -5.00 3.29 -38.25
C GLU A 170 -3.88 4.15 -38.87
N VAL A 171 -2.83 3.45 -39.39
CA VAL A 171 -1.95 3.99 -40.43
C VAL A 171 -1.63 2.88 -41.43
#